data_2649ca7f39dfdb6ba9722c76347c4504
#
_entry.id   2649ca7f39dfdb6ba9722c76347c4504
#
_cell.length_a   1.000
_cell.length_b   1.000
_cell.length_c   1.000
_cell.angle_alpha   90.00
_cell.angle_beta   90.00
_cell.angle_gamma   90.00
#
_symmetry.space_group_name_H-M   'P 1'
#
loop_
_entity.id
_entity.type
_entity.pdbx_description
1 polymer ?
#
loop_
_entity_poly.entity_id
_entity_poly.type
_entity_poly.pdbx_seq_one_letter_code
_entity_poly.pdbx_strand_id
1 'polypeptide(L)'
;MPPAVTPAADPVVTGLGALTPVGLDAPSTWRALVGGQSGIGPITQFDASGLATRIAGEVSGFDPVEVLGAKRAHRTARFSQLAIAAAREAVTDAGLDVGAESDRVAVAIGSAVAGTPETERNVRALVEEGPRAVSPFYVASTILNMASCEVAIDLGAHGPVTASALACATGTYSLLEARRLKIGRAHV
;
A
#
# COMPACT_ATOMS: atom_id res chain seq x y z
N MET A 1 14.10 19.28 -39.66
CA MET A 1 14.48 18.11 -38.87
C MET A 1 13.86 18.25 -37.48
N PRO A 2 13.05 17.34 -36.99
CA PRO A 2 12.58 17.40 -35.63
C PRO A 2 13.80 17.23 -34.69
N PRO A 3 13.83 17.92 -33.53
CA PRO A 3 14.93 17.79 -32.59
C PRO A 3 15.09 16.31 -32.19
N ALA A 4 16.34 15.85 -32.10
CA ALA A 4 16.65 14.50 -31.64
C ALA A 4 16.06 14.33 -30.23
N VAL A 5 15.15 13.38 -30.06
CA VAL A 5 14.65 12.98 -28.74
C VAL A 5 15.84 12.34 -28.01
N THR A 6 16.41 13.07 -27.07
CA THR A 6 17.40 12.48 -26.14
C THR A 6 16.70 11.32 -25.44
N PRO A 7 17.25 10.10 -25.47
CA PRO A 7 16.67 9.00 -24.72
C PRO A 7 16.52 9.43 -23.26
N ALA A 8 15.30 9.36 -22.71
CA ALA A 8 15.12 9.58 -21.30
C ALA A 8 15.97 8.57 -20.55
N ALA A 9 16.75 9.03 -19.56
CA ALA A 9 17.54 8.14 -18.72
C ALA A 9 16.61 7.08 -18.09
N ASP A 10 17.05 5.82 -18.09
CA ASP A 10 16.28 4.76 -17.46
C ASP A 10 15.98 5.10 -15.99
N PRO A 11 14.75 4.87 -15.51
CA PRO A 11 14.43 5.08 -14.13
C PRO A 11 15.20 4.11 -13.23
N VAL A 12 15.61 4.60 -12.06
CA VAL A 12 16.31 3.81 -11.04
C VAL A 12 15.52 3.82 -9.75
N VAL A 13 15.62 2.73 -8.98
CA VAL A 13 15.06 2.64 -7.62
C VAL A 13 16.05 3.33 -6.69
N THR A 14 15.58 4.31 -5.93
CA THR A 14 16.41 5.11 -5.00
C THR A 14 16.10 4.83 -3.54
N GLY A 15 14.96 4.21 -3.22
CA GLY A 15 14.57 3.84 -1.88
C GLY A 15 13.61 2.66 -1.87
N LEU A 16 13.64 1.90 -0.79
CA LEU A 16 12.81 0.72 -0.56
C LEU A 16 12.07 0.82 0.76
N GLY A 17 10.83 0.36 0.78
CA GLY A 17 10.05 0.18 1.98
C GLY A 17 9.23 -1.10 1.89
N ALA A 18 9.18 -1.86 2.97
CA ALA A 18 8.50 -3.15 2.97
C ALA A 18 7.91 -3.50 4.33
N LEU A 19 6.64 -3.89 4.34
CA LEU A 19 6.00 -4.56 5.46
C LEU A 19 5.55 -5.94 4.99
N THR A 20 6.15 -6.96 5.55
CA THR A 20 5.95 -8.35 5.12
C THR A 20 5.70 -9.26 6.31
N PRO A 21 5.25 -10.51 6.08
CA PRO A 21 5.13 -11.49 7.17
C PRO A 21 6.44 -11.85 7.88
N VAL A 22 7.59 -11.43 7.36
CA VAL A 22 8.91 -11.72 7.93
C VAL A 22 9.69 -10.49 8.36
N GLY A 23 9.14 -9.28 8.20
CA GLY A 23 9.79 -8.04 8.60
C GLY A 23 8.87 -6.82 8.47
N LEU A 24 9.05 -5.82 9.34
CA LEU A 24 8.27 -4.58 9.33
C LEU A 24 9.03 -3.42 8.67
N ASP A 25 10.17 -3.71 8.06
CA ASP A 25 10.98 -2.81 7.24
C ASP A 25 11.69 -3.60 6.14
N ALA A 26 12.24 -2.92 5.15
CA ALA A 26 12.97 -3.55 4.06
C ALA A 26 14.25 -4.27 4.53
N PRO A 27 15.07 -3.72 5.43
CA PRO A 27 16.25 -4.41 5.96
C PRO A 27 15.93 -5.68 6.74
N SER A 28 14.91 -5.69 7.60
CA SER A 28 14.54 -6.90 8.36
C SER A 28 13.93 -7.96 7.45
N THR A 29 13.09 -7.54 6.49
CA THR A 29 12.54 -8.43 5.48
C THR A 29 13.65 -9.10 4.68
N TRP A 30 14.65 -8.33 4.22
CA TRP A 30 15.77 -8.87 3.46
C TRP A 30 16.60 -9.88 4.27
N ARG A 31 16.94 -9.54 5.53
CA ARG A 31 17.67 -10.46 6.43
C ARG A 31 16.92 -11.77 6.63
N ALA A 32 15.61 -11.70 6.85
CA ALA A 32 14.79 -12.89 7.04
C ALA A 32 14.73 -13.77 5.78
N LEU A 33 14.57 -13.15 4.60
CA LEU A 33 14.56 -13.88 3.32
C LEU A 33 15.90 -14.58 3.04
N VAL A 34 17.02 -13.88 3.21
CA VAL A 34 18.36 -14.47 3.03
C VAL A 34 18.62 -15.55 4.08
N GLY A 35 18.10 -15.41 5.30
CA GLY A 35 18.16 -16.41 6.36
C GLY A 35 17.21 -17.61 6.16
N GLY A 36 16.41 -17.64 5.08
CA GLY A 36 15.48 -18.73 4.79
C GLY A 36 14.28 -18.80 5.76
N GLN A 37 13.94 -17.69 6.43
CA GLN A 37 12.82 -17.64 7.37
C GLN A 37 11.49 -17.65 6.60
N SER A 38 10.54 -18.50 7.08
CA SER A 38 9.18 -18.53 6.56
C SER A 38 8.28 -17.56 7.33
N GLY A 39 7.52 -16.73 6.62
CA GLY A 39 6.45 -15.93 7.20
C GLY A 39 5.08 -16.62 7.17
N ILE A 40 5.02 -17.89 6.75
CA ILE A 40 3.77 -18.66 6.73
C ILE A 40 3.56 -19.32 8.09
N GLY A 41 2.40 -19.07 8.69
CA GLY A 41 2.00 -19.60 9.98
C GLY A 41 0.48 -19.82 10.05
N PRO A 42 -0.04 -20.29 11.20
CA PRO A 42 -1.47 -20.37 11.43
C PRO A 42 -2.14 -19.01 11.27
N ILE A 43 -3.36 -19.01 10.67
CA ILE A 43 -4.18 -17.79 10.57
C ILE A 43 -4.62 -17.37 11.97
N THR A 44 -4.41 -16.09 12.31
CA THR A 44 -4.75 -15.51 13.62
C THR A 44 -5.76 -14.37 13.53
N GLN A 45 -5.97 -13.78 12.37
CA GLN A 45 -6.85 -12.61 12.18
C GLN A 45 -8.35 -12.97 12.18
N PHE A 46 -8.69 -14.25 12.01
CA PHE A 46 -10.06 -14.75 12.08
C PHE A 46 -10.08 -16.24 12.40
N ASP A 47 -11.25 -16.79 12.78
CA ASP A 47 -11.41 -18.23 13.00
C ASP A 47 -11.39 -19.00 11.68
N ALA A 48 -10.29 -19.67 11.42
CA ALA A 48 -10.08 -20.50 10.23
C ALA A 48 -10.44 -22.00 10.46
N SER A 49 -11.03 -22.37 11.61
CA SER A 49 -11.28 -23.78 11.97
C SER A 49 -12.14 -24.53 10.98
N GLY A 50 -13.09 -23.84 10.34
CA GLY A 50 -13.99 -24.38 9.30
C GLY A 50 -13.40 -24.42 7.89
N LEU A 51 -12.15 -23.96 7.68
CA LEU A 51 -11.54 -23.87 6.36
C LEU A 51 -10.58 -25.04 6.09
N ALA A 52 -10.46 -25.39 4.82
CA ALA A 52 -9.50 -26.42 4.38
C ALA A 52 -8.05 -25.94 4.51
N THR A 53 -7.80 -24.64 4.27
CA THR A 53 -6.49 -24.00 4.47
C THR A 53 -6.53 -23.13 5.73
N ARG A 54 -5.56 -23.34 6.64
CA ARG A 54 -5.51 -22.67 7.95
C ARG A 54 -4.18 -21.93 8.18
N ILE A 55 -3.43 -21.73 7.11
CA ILE A 55 -2.13 -21.05 7.14
C ILE A 55 -2.14 -19.88 6.17
N ALA A 56 -1.46 -18.79 6.56
CA ALA A 56 -1.26 -17.60 5.72
C ALA A 56 0.04 -16.88 6.11
N GLY A 57 0.48 -15.97 5.25
CA GLY A 57 1.50 -14.99 5.59
C GLY A 57 0.84 -13.73 6.12
N GLU A 58 0.81 -13.55 7.44
CA GLU A 58 0.22 -12.38 8.10
C GLU A 58 1.32 -11.39 8.50
N VAL A 59 1.12 -10.10 8.25
CA VAL A 59 1.99 -9.05 8.79
C VAL A 59 1.65 -8.86 10.27
N SER A 60 2.48 -9.44 11.13
CA SER A 60 2.33 -9.38 12.59
C SER A 60 3.16 -8.23 13.18
N GLY A 61 2.74 -7.71 14.35
CA GLY A 61 3.50 -6.67 15.07
C GLY A 61 3.35 -5.25 14.51
N PHE A 62 2.61 -5.05 13.43
CA PHE A 62 2.31 -3.71 12.92
C PHE A 62 1.11 -3.10 13.66
N ASP A 63 1.37 -2.06 14.46
CA ASP A 63 0.34 -1.25 15.10
C ASP A 63 0.07 0.03 14.28
N PRO A 64 -1.11 0.13 13.64
CA PRO A 64 -1.45 1.32 12.86
C PRO A 64 -1.63 2.57 13.73
N VAL A 65 -1.95 2.45 15.02
CA VAL A 65 -2.11 3.60 15.92
C VAL A 65 -0.77 4.25 16.21
N GLU A 66 0.26 3.45 16.46
CA GLU A 66 1.62 3.95 16.67
C GLU A 66 2.16 4.65 15.40
N VAL A 67 1.90 4.07 14.22
CA VAL A 67 2.47 4.56 12.96
C VAL A 67 1.70 5.76 12.38
N LEU A 68 0.36 5.76 12.46
CA LEU A 68 -0.51 6.73 11.78
C LEU A 68 -1.25 7.67 12.73
N GLY A 69 -1.24 7.37 14.02
CA GLY A 69 -2.09 8.00 15.02
C GLY A 69 -3.53 7.46 15.01
N ALA A 70 -4.20 7.49 16.16
CA ALA A 70 -5.49 6.85 16.38
C ALA A 70 -6.59 7.30 15.39
N LYS A 71 -6.65 8.59 15.08
CA LYS A 71 -7.68 9.15 14.18
C LYS A 71 -7.57 8.59 12.77
N ARG A 72 -6.36 8.48 12.23
CA ARG A 72 -6.14 7.98 10.88
C ARG A 72 -6.24 6.46 10.81
N ALA A 73 -5.67 5.76 11.79
CA ALA A 73 -5.81 4.31 11.92
C ALA A 73 -7.27 3.85 11.93
N HIS A 74 -8.16 4.61 12.60
CA HIS A 74 -9.59 4.29 12.63
C HIS A 74 -10.33 4.51 11.30
N ARG A 75 -9.81 5.38 10.43
CA ARG A 75 -10.48 5.78 9.17
C ARG A 75 -9.97 5.06 7.93
N THR A 76 -8.83 4.41 8.04
CA THR A 76 -8.15 3.73 6.93
C THR A 76 -8.19 2.22 7.09
N ALA A 77 -8.32 1.50 5.98
CA ALA A 77 -8.23 0.04 5.97
C ALA A 77 -6.78 -0.44 6.07
N ARG A 78 -6.61 -1.69 6.50
CA ARG A 78 -5.30 -2.32 6.71
C ARG A 78 -4.37 -2.21 5.50
N PHE A 79 -4.88 -2.45 4.28
CA PHE A 79 -4.06 -2.38 3.06
C PHE A 79 -3.51 -0.96 2.81
N SER A 80 -4.29 0.09 3.10
CA SER A 80 -3.83 1.48 3.02
C SER A 80 -2.83 1.82 4.12
N GLN A 81 -3.04 1.30 5.34
CA GLN A 81 -2.12 1.50 6.47
C GLN A 81 -0.74 0.93 6.17
N LEU A 82 -0.68 -0.29 5.63
CA LEU A 82 0.57 -0.93 5.21
C LEU A 82 1.24 -0.17 4.08
N ALA A 83 0.47 0.32 3.09
CA ALA A 83 0.99 1.11 1.99
C ALA A 83 1.61 2.44 2.46
N ILE A 84 0.95 3.14 3.40
CA ILE A 84 1.49 4.39 3.97
C ILE A 84 2.81 4.12 4.69
N ALA A 85 2.87 3.09 5.52
CA ALA A 85 4.08 2.76 6.28
C ALA A 85 5.25 2.42 5.35
N ALA A 86 5.02 1.57 4.35
CA ALA A 86 6.04 1.22 3.35
C ALA A 86 6.48 2.45 2.52
N ALA A 87 5.55 3.32 2.14
CA ALA A 87 5.87 4.53 1.39
C ALA A 87 6.73 5.52 2.20
N ARG A 88 6.43 5.71 3.48
CA ARG A 88 7.24 6.55 4.39
C ARG A 88 8.67 6.02 4.50
N GLU A 89 8.83 4.70 4.64
CA GLU A 89 10.15 4.07 4.67
C GLU A 89 10.89 4.31 3.35
N ALA A 90 10.26 4.04 2.21
CA ALA A 90 10.86 4.21 0.89
C ALA A 90 11.29 5.66 0.63
N VAL A 91 10.47 6.65 1.00
CA VAL A 91 10.79 8.09 0.88
C VAL A 91 11.96 8.47 1.77
N THR A 92 12.00 7.93 3.01
CA THR A 92 13.10 8.16 3.95
C THR A 92 14.40 7.55 3.43
N ASP A 93 14.35 6.31 2.95
CA ASP A 93 15.51 5.59 2.39
C ASP A 93 16.05 6.29 1.13
N ALA A 94 15.17 6.83 0.30
CA ALA A 94 15.53 7.61 -0.88
C ALA A 94 16.11 9.01 -0.55
N GLY A 95 15.95 9.51 0.67
CA GLY A 95 16.26 10.90 1.02
C GLY A 95 15.45 11.93 0.23
N LEU A 96 14.23 11.57 -0.22
CA LEU A 96 13.39 12.42 -1.05
C LEU A 96 12.64 13.45 -0.19
N ASP A 97 12.84 14.74 -0.46
CA ASP A 97 12.00 15.81 0.10
C ASP A 97 10.76 16.02 -0.78
N VAL A 98 9.67 15.32 -0.42
CA VAL A 98 8.40 15.42 -1.14
C VAL A 98 7.84 16.84 -1.09
N GLY A 99 8.04 17.58 0.02
CA GLY A 99 7.54 18.95 0.17
C GLY A 99 8.17 19.92 -0.83
N ALA A 100 9.45 19.74 -1.14
CA ALA A 100 10.16 20.59 -2.11
C ALA A 100 9.72 20.35 -3.57
N GLU A 101 9.21 19.15 -3.88
CA GLU A 101 8.86 18.76 -5.26
C GLU A 101 7.45 18.17 -5.36
N SER A 102 6.51 18.55 -4.51
CA SER A 102 5.21 17.92 -4.33
C SER A 102 4.42 17.70 -5.64
N ASP A 103 4.43 18.69 -6.55
CA ASP A 103 3.72 18.62 -7.83
C ASP A 103 4.38 17.66 -8.84
N ARG A 104 5.61 17.22 -8.56
CA ARG A 104 6.39 16.29 -9.39
C ARG A 104 6.44 14.88 -8.83
N VAL A 105 5.95 14.67 -7.60
CA VAL A 105 5.88 13.35 -6.97
C VAL A 105 4.57 12.69 -7.32
N ALA A 106 4.65 11.59 -8.06
CA ALA A 106 3.51 10.75 -8.42
C ALA A 106 3.41 9.55 -7.46
N VAL A 107 2.19 9.01 -7.31
CA VAL A 107 1.94 7.79 -6.53
C VAL A 107 1.28 6.75 -7.40
N ALA A 108 1.91 5.59 -7.55
CA ALA A 108 1.42 4.46 -8.33
C ALA A 108 1.36 3.19 -7.46
N ILE A 109 0.24 2.96 -6.79
CA ILE A 109 0.04 1.81 -5.90
C ILE A 109 -1.21 1.06 -6.30
N GLY A 110 -1.10 -0.26 -6.48
CA GLY A 110 -2.23 -1.12 -6.79
C GLY A 110 -2.57 -2.07 -5.63
N SER A 111 -3.80 -2.56 -5.66
CA SER A 111 -4.27 -3.61 -4.75
C SER A 111 -5.17 -4.57 -5.52
N ALA A 112 -5.05 -5.88 -5.24
CA ALA A 112 -5.87 -6.88 -5.93
C ALA A 112 -7.33 -6.89 -5.43
N VAL A 113 -7.54 -6.70 -4.12
CA VAL A 113 -8.84 -6.88 -3.46
C VAL A 113 -9.20 -5.77 -2.48
N ALA A 114 -8.34 -4.76 -2.34
CA ALA A 114 -8.58 -3.56 -1.50
C ALA A 114 -9.07 -3.91 -0.07
N GLY A 115 -10.08 -3.19 0.42
CA GLY A 115 -10.65 -3.32 1.76
C GLY A 115 -11.74 -4.40 1.88
N THR A 116 -11.49 -5.63 1.42
CA THR A 116 -12.44 -6.74 1.53
C THR A 116 -12.84 -7.03 2.99
N PRO A 117 -11.94 -7.05 4.00
CA PRO A 117 -12.34 -7.25 5.40
C PRO A 117 -13.27 -6.14 5.91
N GLU A 118 -13.06 -4.91 5.48
CA GLU A 118 -13.92 -3.78 5.81
C GLU A 118 -15.30 -3.93 5.18
N THR A 119 -15.36 -4.44 3.96
CA THR A 119 -16.62 -4.74 3.26
C THR A 119 -17.40 -5.79 4.01
N GLU A 120 -16.76 -6.91 4.41
CA GLU A 120 -17.41 -7.96 5.17
C GLU A 120 -18.00 -7.43 6.49
N ARG A 121 -17.21 -6.68 7.27
CA ARG A 121 -17.68 -6.09 8.54
C ARG A 121 -18.89 -5.17 8.35
N ASN A 122 -18.86 -4.31 7.34
CA ASN A 122 -19.94 -3.37 7.10
C ASN A 122 -21.21 -4.03 6.55
N VAL A 123 -21.07 -5.08 5.72
CA VAL A 123 -22.20 -5.88 5.25
C VAL A 123 -22.83 -6.64 6.42
N ARG A 124 -22.04 -7.23 7.30
CA ARG A 124 -22.53 -7.88 8.51
C ARG A 124 -23.27 -6.89 9.42
N ALA A 125 -22.69 -5.73 9.71
CA ALA A 125 -23.34 -4.69 10.50
C ALA A 125 -24.67 -4.21 9.88
N LEU A 126 -24.71 -4.05 8.54
CA LEU A 126 -25.94 -3.70 7.83
C LEU A 126 -27.04 -4.75 8.03
N VAL A 127 -26.71 -6.03 7.94
CA VAL A 127 -27.67 -7.13 8.04
C VAL A 127 -28.14 -7.36 9.48
N GLU A 128 -27.22 -7.31 10.44
CA GLU A 128 -27.49 -7.64 11.83
C GLU A 128 -28.03 -6.45 12.65
N GLU A 129 -27.56 -5.23 12.37
CA GLU A 129 -27.82 -4.03 13.19
C GLU A 129 -28.54 -2.92 12.41
N GLY A 130 -28.59 -3.03 11.07
CA GLY A 130 -29.26 -2.07 10.18
C GLY A 130 -28.35 -0.95 9.67
N PRO A 131 -28.90 -0.04 8.83
CA PRO A 131 -28.11 0.91 8.05
C PRO A 131 -27.34 1.95 8.89
N ARG A 132 -27.73 2.19 10.14
CA ARG A 132 -27.03 3.13 11.04
C ARG A 132 -25.73 2.57 11.60
N ALA A 133 -25.53 1.26 11.56
CA ALA A 133 -24.32 0.59 12.02
C ALA A 133 -23.21 0.59 10.95
N VAL A 134 -23.53 0.88 9.69
CA VAL A 134 -22.56 0.97 8.62
C VAL A 134 -21.64 2.17 8.85
N SER A 135 -20.33 1.94 8.77
CA SER A 135 -19.33 3.00 8.96
C SER A 135 -19.48 4.11 7.92
N PRO A 136 -19.48 5.40 8.33
CA PRO A 136 -19.44 6.52 7.39
C PRO A 136 -18.15 6.54 6.55
N PHE A 137 -17.12 5.84 6.98
CA PHE A 137 -15.85 5.70 6.26
C PHE A 137 -15.81 4.45 5.35
N TYR A 138 -16.90 3.68 5.27
CA TYR A 138 -16.93 2.41 4.54
C TYR A 138 -16.40 2.55 3.11
N VAL A 139 -16.99 3.44 2.31
CA VAL A 139 -16.57 3.63 0.91
C VAL A 139 -15.10 4.05 0.83
N ALA A 140 -14.70 5.05 1.60
CA ALA A 140 -13.34 5.56 1.62
C ALA A 140 -12.30 4.55 2.15
N SER A 141 -12.70 3.53 2.87
CA SER A 141 -11.80 2.49 3.37
C SER A 141 -11.76 1.23 2.49
N THR A 142 -12.64 1.10 1.49
CA THR A 142 -12.79 -0.16 0.74
C THR A 142 -12.40 -0.06 -0.72
N ILE A 143 -12.52 1.12 -1.35
CA ILE A 143 -12.25 1.25 -2.78
C ILE A 143 -10.76 1.13 -3.09
N LEU A 144 -10.49 0.56 -4.25
CA LEU A 144 -9.17 0.09 -4.66
C LEU A 144 -8.08 1.17 -4.65
N ASN A 145 -8.42 2.38 -5.06
CA ASN A 145 -7.47 3.49 -5.17
C ASN A 145 -7.10 4.14 -3.84
N MET A 146 -7.73 3.73 -2.72
CA MET A 146 -7.47 4.41 -1.44
C MET A 146 -6.05 4.22 -0.93
N ALA A 147 -5.38 3.12 -1.24
CA ALA A 147 -3.97 2.99 -0.88
C ALA A 147 -3.11 4.09 -1.50
N SER A 148 -3.24 4.34 -2.80
CA SER A 148 -2.50 5.41 -3.48
C SER A 148 -2.95 6.81 -3.06
N CYS A 149 -4.25 7.03 -2.89
CA CYS A 149 -4.77 8.33 -2.42
C CYS A 149 -4.31 8.64 -0.98
N GLU A 150 -4.37 7.68 -0.08
CA GLU A 150 -3.94 7.87 1.32
C GLU A 150 -2.44 8.09 1.43
N VAL A 151 -1.63 7.42 0.60
CA VAL A 151 -0.19 7.67 0.52
C VAL A 151 0.08 9.08 -0.02
N ALA A 152 -0.59 9.50 -1.08
CA ALA A 152 -0.43 10.85 -1.63
C ALA A 152 -0.77 11.93 -0.58
N ILE A 153 -1.89 11.76 0.14
CA ILE A 153 -2.30 12.66 1.23
C ILE A 153 -1.27 12.67 2.36
N ASP A 154 -0.74 11.51 2.73
CA ASP A 154 0.22 11.36 3.81
C ASP A 154 1.55 12.04 3.53
N LEU A 155 2.04 11.86 2.32
CA LEU A 155 3.32 12.41 1.87
C LEU A 155 3.21 13.87 1.41
N GLY A 156 2.00 14.39 1.20
CA GLY A 156 1.79 15.70 0.57
C GLY A 156 2.18 15.71 -0.90
N ALA A 157 2.04 14.59 -1.60
CA ALA A 157 2.31 14.49 -3.03
C ALA A 157 1.12 15.02 -3.83
N HIS A 158 1.36 15.92 -4.77
CA HIS A 158 0.34 16.57 -5.60
C HIS A 158 0.44 16.17 -7.09
N GLY A 159 1.40 15.34 -7.45
CA GLY A 159 1.51 14.80 -8.80
C GLY A 159 0.44 13.74 -9.11
N PRO A 160 0.54 13.07 -10.25
CA PRO A 160 -0.42 12.05 -10.66
C PRO A 160 -0.56 10.91 -9.64
N VAL A 161 -1.80 10.50 -9.37
CA VAL A 161 -2.11 9.36 -8.49
C VAL A 161 -2.81 8.30 -9.32
N THR A 162 -2.26 7.09 -9.37
CA THR A 162 -2.82 5.96 -10.10
C THR A 162 -3.01 4.75 -9.20
N ALA A 163 -4.01 3.95 -9.52
CA ALA A 163 -4.25 2.67 -8.85
C ALA A 163 -4.63 1.62 -9.90
N SER A 164 -4.06 0.44 -9.76
CA SER A 164 -4.32 -0.68 -10.66
C SER A 164 -4.78 -1.93 -9.90
N ALA A 165 -5.52 -2.80 -10.59
CA ALA A 165 -5.95 -4.09 -10.09
C ALA A 165 -5.80 -5.14 -11.18
N LEU A 166 -4.72 -5.91 -11.10
CA LEU A 166 -4.40 -7.01 -12.01
C LEU A 166 -4.06 -8.29 -11.24
N ALA A 167 -4.82 -8.57 -10.19
CA ALA A 167 -4.58 -9.72 -9.30
C ALA A 167 -3.10 -9.81 -8.88
N CYS A 168 -2.44 -10.95 -9.04
CA CYS A 168 -1.05 -11.17 -8.65
C CYS A 168 -0.03 -10.30 -9.42
N ALA A 169 -0.39 -9.79 -10.60
CA ALA A 169 0.47 -8.94 -11.41
C ALA A 169 0.41 -7.45 -11.03
N THR A 170 -0.44 -7.06 -10.07
CA THR A 170 -0.70 -5.67 -9.70
C THR A 170 0.57 -4.91 -9.33
N GLY A 171 1.44 -5.49 -8.49
CA GLY A 171 2.67 -4.83 -8.07
C GLY A 171 3.62 -4.53 -9.25
N THR A 172 3.84 -5.53 -10.13
CA THR A 172 4.66 -5.34 -11.33
C THR A 172 4.06 -4.30 -12.27
N TYR A 173 2.73 -4.28 -12.41
CA TYR A 173 2.05 -3.29 -13.24
C TYR A 173 2.16 -1.87 -12.65
N SER A 174 2.10 -1.73 -11.34
CA SER A 174 2.31 -0.42 -10.69
C SER A 174 3.71 0.14 -11.00
N LEU A 175 4.75 -0.71 -11.02
CA LEU A 175 6.09 -0.29 -11.46
C LEU A 175 6.13 0.15 -12.93
N LEU A 176 5.36 -0.51 -13.81
CA LEU A 176 5.25 -0.10 -15.21
C LEU A 176 4.57 1.26 -15.36
N GLU A 177 3.48 1.50 -14.61
CA GLU A 177 2.80 2.80 -14.59
C GLU A 177 3.72 3.89 -14.02
N ALA A 178 4.42 3.61 -12.93
CA ALA A 178 5.41 4.50 -12.35
C ALA A 178 6.49 4.91 -13.38
N ARG A 179 7.03 3.92 -14.12
CA ARG A 179 7.98 4.20 -15.21
C ARG A 179 7.40 5.12 -16.29
N ARG A 180 6.13 4.92 -16.67
CA ARG A 180 5.44 5.76 -17.68
C ARG A 180 5.27 7.19 -17.18
N LEU A 181 4.89 7.37 -15.92
CA LEU A 181 4.75 8.69 -15.30
C LEU A 181 6.10 9.42 -15.24
N LYS A 182 7.19 8.74 -14.88
CA LYS A 182 8.53 9.33 -14.85
C LYS A 182 9.01 9.80 -16.24
N ILE A 183 8.72 9.05 -17.29
CA ILE A 183 9.01 9.47 -18.66
C ILE A 183 8.28 10.77 -19.00
N GLY A 184 7.08 10.99 -18.42
CA GLY A 184 6.31 12.25 -18.49
C GLY A 184 6.81 13.37 -17.56
N ARG A 185 7.95 13.22 -16.85
CA ARG A 185 8.58 14.18 -15.92
C ARG A 185 8.05 14.21 -14.50
N ALA A 186 7.37 13.18 -14.00
CA ALA A 186 7.08 13.02 -12.58
C ALA A 186 8.18 12.20 -11.87
N HIS A 187 8.42 12.46 -10.58
CA HIS A 187 9.13 11.53 -9.69
C HIS A 187 8.13 10.48 -9.18
N VAL A 188 8.57 9.24 -9.03
CA VAL A 188 7.71 8.11 -8.61
C VAL A 188 8.38 7.33 -7.50
#